data_9e68d46e8b874b0ef6c9223c45528ff4
#
_entry.id   9e68d46e8b874b0ef6c9223c45528ff4
#
_cell.length_a   1.000
_cell.length_b   1.000
_cell.length_c   1.000
_cell.angle_alpha   90.00
_cell.angle_beta   90.00
_cell.angle_gamma   90.00
#
_symmetry.space_group_name_H-M   'P 1'
#
loop_
_entity.id
_entity.type
_entity.pdbx_description
1 polymer ?
#
loop_
_entity_poly.entity_id
_entity_poly.type
_entity_poly.pdbx_seq_one_letter_code
_entity_poly.pdbx_strand_id
1 'polypeptide(L)'
;MTELHEKSAGGMVYRKIWTHIQVLMLAWKNAKNELEYVLPKGHIEWDETAMQTALREISEETGLAEKDLEIVKFMNKIAYSFIAGYLEGAPIIHKEVSLFLVKYKGKSEPRPRREERFVWYKWFTPDELKNVFLKPDVVGFLE
;
A
#
# COMPACT_ATOMS: atom_id res chain seq x y z
N MET A 1 23.05 -19.00 5.75
CA MET A 1 22.36 -17.72 5.57
C MET A 1 20.94 -17.82 6.12
N THR A 2 20.57 -16.87 6.96
CA THR A 2 19.24 -16.89 7.58
C THR A 2 18.18 -16.41 6.59
N GLU A 3 17.04 -17.07 6.60
CA GLU A 3 15.89 -16.67 5.82
C GLU A 3 14.76 -16.26 6.74
N LEU A 4 14.16 -15.13 6.45
CA LEU A 4 13.03 -14.59 7.19
C LEU A 4 11.82 -14.49 6.28
N HIS A 5 10.63 -14.69 6.84
CA HIS A 5 9.38 -14.59 6.09
C HIS A 5 8.52 -13.49 6.71
N GLU A 6 8.09 -12.55 5.86
CA GLU A 6 7.23 -11.46 6.28
C GLU A 6 5.94 -11.46 5.48
N LYS A 7 4.83 -11.23 6.17
CA LYS A 7 3.52 -11.12 5.54
C LYS A 7 2.94 -9.74 5.81
N SER A 8 2.50 -9.10 4.74
CA SER A 8 1.88 -7.78 4.79
C SER A 8 0.54 -7.81 4.07
N ALA A 9 -0.27 -6.83 4.35
CA ALA A 9 -1.52 -6.63 3.63
C ALA A 9 -1.77 -5.13 3.47
N GLY A 10 -2.48 -4.80 2.42
CA GLY A 10 -2.84 -3.43 2.14
C GLY A 10 -3.84 -3.38 1.01
N GLY A 11 -3.95 -2.25 0.35
CA GLY A 11 -4.95 -2.15 -0.67
C GLY A 11 -4.80 -1.01 -1.64
N MET A 12 -5.50 -1.18 -2.73
CA MET A 12 -5.73 -0.13 -3.71
C MET A 12 -7.05 0.54 -3.32
N VAL A 13 -6.95 1.76 -2.83
CA VAL A 13 -8.09 2.54 -2.35
C VAL A 13 -8.61 3.40 -3.50
N TYR A 14 -9.90 3.27 -3.80
CA TYR A 14 -10.52 4.10 -4.81
C TYR A 14 -11.73 4.81 -4.28
N ARG A 15 -12.08 5.90 -4.93
CA ARG A 15 -13.33 6.63 -4.71
C ARG A 15 -13.97 6.95 -6.05
N LYS A 16 -15.27 7.15 -6.03
CA LYS A 16 -16.00 7.63 -7.21
C LYS A 16 -16.40 9.07 -6.99
N ILE A 17 -16.01 9.93 -7.94
CA ILE A 17 -16.46 11.32 -7.99
C ILE A 17 -17.24 11.44 -9.29
N TRP A 18 -18.55 11.56 -9.20
CA TRP A 18 -19.47 11.49 -10.35
C TRP A 18 -19.27 10.14 -11.06
N THR A 19 -18.92 10.16 -12.34
CA THR A 19 -18.66 8.96 -13.13
C THR A 19 -17.17 8.58 -13.12
N HIS A 20 -16.34 9.34 -12.43
CA HIS A 20 -14.88 9.13 -12.46
C HIS A 20 -14.40 8.32 -11.27
N ILE A 21 -13.50 7.39 -11.55
CA ILE A 21 -12.81 6.61 -10.50
C ILE A 21 -11.45 7.25 -10.27
N GLN A 22 -11.09 7.42 -9.02
CA GLN A 22 -9.78 7.90 -8.62
C GLN A 22 -9.16 6.92 -7.63
N VAL A 23 -7.88 6.65 -7.80
CA VAL A 23 -7.11 5.72 -6.97
C VAL A 23 -6.11 6.52 -6.13
N LEU A 24 -6.08 6.22 -4.83
CA LEU A 24 -5.19 6.89 -3.90
C LEU A 24 -3.80 6.25 -3.90
N MET A 25 -2.79 7.08 -4.09
CA MET A 25 -1.40 6.69 -3.94
C MET A 25 -0.74 7.60 -2.91
N LEU A 26 0.09 7.00 -2.06
CA LEU A 26 0.92 7.74 -1.13
C LEU A 26 2.26 8.05 -1.77
N ALA A 27 2.80 9.21 -1.47
CA ALA A 27 4.08 9.64 -2.01
C ALA A 27 5.14 9.64 -0.92
N TRP A 28 6.30 9.08 -1.21
CA TRP A 28 7.45 9.14 -0.32
C TRP A 28 8.71 9.45 -1.14
N LYS A 29 9.79 9.75 -0.46
CA LYS A 29 11.09 9.94 -1.11
C LYS A 29 11.96 8.73 -0.86
N ASN A 30 12.52 8.18 -1.94
CA ASN A 30 13.43 7.04 -1.86
C ASN A 30 14.83 7.49 -1.42
N ALA A 31 15.78 6.55 -1.36
CA ALA A 31 17.16 6.82 -0.94
C ALA A 31 17.87 7.84 -1.83
N LYS A 32 17.44 7.97 -3.08
CA LYS A 32 17.99 8.95 -4.04
C LYS A 32 17.27 10.29 -3.99
N ASN A 33 16.39 10.48 -2.99
CA ASN A 33 15.56 11.68 -2.83
C ASN A 33 14.58 11.90 -4.00
N GLU A 34 14.23 10.83 -4.69
CA GLU A 34 13.24 10.86 -5.76
C GLU A 34 11.87 10.52 -5.22
N LEU A 35 10.83 11.14 -5.79
CA LEU A 35 9.46 10.88 -5.37
C LEU A 35 8.96 9.58 -5.98
N GLU A 36 8.44 8.70 -5.14
CA GLU A 36 7.81 7.45 -5.55
C GLU A 36 6.40 7.38 -5.01
N TYR A 37 5.50 6.76 -5.76
CA TYR A 37 4.11 6.53 -5.32
C TYR A 37 3.93 5.07 -4.95
N VAL A 38 3.28 4.82 -3.82
CA VAL A 38 3.10 3.48 -3.28
C VAL A 38 1.67 3.30 -2.76
N LEU A 39 1.24 2.05 -2.65
CA LEU A 39 -0.03 1.72 -2.02
C LEU A 39 0.15 1.61 -0.50
N PRO A 40 -0.87 1.99 0.28
CA PRO A 40 -0.81 1.78 1.73
C PRO A 40 -0.83 0.29 2.06
N LYS A 41 0.07 -0.14 2.93
CA LYS A 41 0.20 -1.52 3.38
C LYS A 41 1.08 -1.60 4.61
N GLY A 42 0.99 -2.71 5.32
CA GLY A 42 1.86 -2.97 6.46
C GLY A 42 1.78 -4.41 6.93
N HIS A 43 2.56 -4.73 7.95
CA HIS A 43 2.70 -6.08 8.47
C HIS A 43 1.43 -6.60 9.11
N ILE A 44 1.11 -7.87 8.85
CA ILE A 44 -0.02 -8.55 9.48
C ILE A 44 0.37 -8.87 10.92
N GLU A 45 -0.42 -8.37 11.87
CA GLU A 45 -0.25 -8.67 13.27
C GLU A 45 -0.73 -10.10 13.55
N TRP A 46 -0.18 -10.72 14.61
CA TRP A 46 -0.44 -12.14 14.90
C TRP A 46 -1.94 -12.47 15.10
N ASP A 47 -2.72 -11.51 15.54
CA ASP A 47 -4.14 -11.68 15.83
C ASP A 47 -5.06 -11.12 14.74
N GLU A 48 -4.51 -10.76 13.60
CA GLU A 48 -5.27 -10.16 12.50
C GLU A 48 -5.38 -11.08 11.30
N THR A 49 -6.50 -10.95 10.58
CA THR A 49 -6.60 -11.47 9.22
C THR A 49 -5.96 -10.46 8.26
N ALA A 50 -5.65 -10.90 7.05
CA ALA A 50 -5.12 -9.99 6.03
C ALA A 50 -6.08 -8.83 5.74
N MET A 51 -7.39 -9.07 5.73
CA MET A 51 -8.39 -8.02 5.51
C MET A 51 -8.38 -6.99 6.64
N GLN A 52 -8.28 -7.46 7.89
CA GLN A 52 -8.21 -6.55 9.04
C GLN A 52 -6.96 -5.69 8.99
N THR A 53 -5.83 -6.31 8.64
CA THR A 53 -4.56 -5.59 8.49
C THR A 53 -4.67 -4.53 7.39
N ALA A 54 -5.24 -4.89 6.24
CA ALA A 54 -5.40 -3.96 5.13
C ALA A 54 -6.18 -2.71 5.57
N LEU A 55 -7.32 -2.89 6.23
CA LEU A 55 -8.12 -1.76 6.70
C LEU A 55 -7.38 -0.91 7.73
N ARG A 56 -6.71 -1.56 8.68
CA ARG A 56 -5.95 -0.84 9.71
C ARG A 56 -4.80 -0.04 9.12
N GLU A 57 -4.00 -0.69 8.28
CA GLU A 57 -2.83 -0.04 7.69
C GLU A 57 -3.22 1.11 6.74
N ILE A 58 -4.27 0.91 5.96
CA ILE A 58 -4.79 1.99 5.12
C ILE A 58 -5.18 3.18 5.97
N SER A 59 -5.93 2.94 7.05
CA SER A 59 -6.37 4.01 7.94
C SER A 59 -5.18 4.71 8.62
N GLU A 60 -4.21 3.94 9.11
CA GLU A 60 -3.03 4.51 9.77
C GLU A 60 -2.18 5.36 8.83
N GLU A 61 -1.94 4.87 7.62
CA GLU A 61 -1.06 5.56 6.67
C GLU A 61 -1.72 6.73 5.95
N THR A 62 -3.00 6.64 5.67
CA THR A 62 -3.72 7.68 4.91
C THR A 62 -4.47 8.66 5.78
N GLY A 63 -4.75 8.32 7.03
CA GLY A 63 -5.59 9.13 7.90
C GLY A 63 -7.08 9.02 7.60
N LEU A 64 -7.48 8.16 6.66
CA LEU A 64 -8.89 7.93 6.38
C LEU A 64 -9.52 7.08 7.48
N ALA A 65 -10.76 7.36 7.85
CA ALA A 65 -11.44 6.60 8.89
C ALA A 65 -11.75 5.18 8.42
N GLU A 66 -11.40 4.20 9.25
CA GLU A 66 -11.60 2.78 8.89
C GLU A 66 -13.07 2.47 8.59
N LYS A 67 -14.00 3.11 9.30
CA LYS A 67 -15.44 2.93 9.08
C LYS A 67 -15.91 3.33 7.67
N ASP A 68 -15.13 4.17 6.99
CA ASP A 68 -15.46 4.64 5.64
C ASP A 68 -14.77 3.82 4.55
N LEU A 69 -14.04 2.78 4.95
CA LEU A 69 -13.35 1.89 4.03
C LEU A 69 -14.10 0.56 3.92
N GLU A 70 -14.32 0.11 2.69
CA GLU A 70 -15.02 -1.14 2.44
C GLU A 70 -14.17 -2.03 1.55
N ILE A 71 -13.88 -3.24 2.02
CA ILE A 71 -13.21 -4.25 1.19
C ILE A 71 -14.18 -4.68 0.10
N VAL A 72 -13.80 -4.47 -1.16
CA VAL A 72 -14.61 -4.90 -2.30
C VAL A 72 -14.25 -6.33 -2.68
N LYS A 73 -12.95 -6.63 -2.81
CA LYS A 73 -12.49 -7.98 -3.14
C LYS A 73 -10.99 -8.10 -2.91
N PHE A 74 -10.53 -9.35 -2.79
CA PHE A 74 -9.12 -9.67 -2.85
C PHE A 74 -8.65 -9.49 -4.31
N MET A 75 -7.53 -8.83 -4.52
CA MET A 75 -7.02 -8.59 -5.86
C MET A 75 -5.85 -9.49 -6.23
N ASN A 76 -4.80 -9.46 -5.42
CA ASN A 76 -3.60 -10.20 -5.77
C ASN A 76 -2.70 -10.40 -4.55
N LYS A 77 -1.85 -11.43 -4.65
CA LYS A 77 -0.78 -11.68 -3.69
C LYS A 77 0.54 -11.55 -4.44
N ILE A 78 1.40 -10.68 -3.96
CA ILE A 78 2.71 -10.45 -4.56
C ILE A 78 3.76 -11.02 -3.62
N ALA A 79 4.68 -11.81 -4.17
CA ALA A 79 5.78 -12.38 -3.39
C ALA A 79 7.10 -12.00 -4.03
N TYR A 80 8.04 -11.57 -3.21
CA TYR A 80 9.38 -11.25 -3.67
C TYR A 80 10.38 -11.46 -2.53
N SER A 81 11.65 -11.58 -2.90
CA SER A 81 12.72 -11.81 -1.95
C SER A 81 13.85 -10.83 -2.18
N PHE A 82 14.53 -10.46 -1.12
CA PHE A 82 15.69 -9.58 -1.22
C PHE A 82 16.66 -9.85 -0.08
N ILE A 83 17.92 -9.45 -0.27
CA ILE A 83 18.95 -9.55 0.76
C ILE A 83 18.90 -8.27 1.59
N ALA A 84 18.64 -8.42 2.90
CA ALA A 84 18.55 -7.28 3.80
C ALA A 84 19.95 -6.92 4.34
N GLY A 85 20.75 -6.26 3.51
CA GLY A 85 22.10 -5.87 3.87
C GLY A 85 22.18 -4.90 5.06
N TYR A 86 21.07 -4.24 5.39
CA TYR A 86 20.99 -3.34 6.54
C TYR A 86 20.81 -4.07 7.88
N LEU A 87 20.57 -5.38 7.85
CA LEU A 87 20.44 -6.20 9.05
C LEU A 87 21.70 -7.04 9.25
N GLU A 88 22.01 -7.34 10.52
CA GLU A 88 23.12 -8.19 10.86
C GLU A 88 22.96 -9.57 10.23
N GLY A 89 24.03 -10.09 9.60
CA GLY A 89 24.01 -11.39 8.93
C GLY A 89 23.41 -11.35 7.54
N ALA A 90 22.95 -10.19 7.08
CA ALA A 90 22.36 -9.97 5.76
C ALA A 90 21.40 -11.10 5.35
N PRO A 91 20.30 -11.32 6.11
CA PRO A 91 19.39 -12.42 5.81
C PRO A 91 18.64 -12.19 4.51
N ILE A 92 18.15 -13.28 3.91
CA ILE A 92 17.21 -13.19 2.79
C ILE A 92 15.84 -13.01 3.39
N ILE A 93 15.13 -11.98 2.97
CA ILE A 93 13.75 -11.74 3.38
C ILE A 93 12.83 -12.15 2.25
N HIS A 94 11.91 -13.09 2.54
CA HIS A 94 10.85 -13.50 1.64
C HIS A 94 9.60 -12.74 2.05
N LYS A 95 9.13 -11.84 1.21
CA LYS A 95 8.00 -10.98 1.52
C LYS A 95 6.79 -11.38 0.70
N GLU A 96 5.65 -11.45 1.35
CA GLU A 96 4.37 -11.74 0.73
C GLU A 96 3.39 -10.62 1.09
N VAL A 97 2.77 -10.02 0.08
CA VAL A 97 1.84 -8.91 0.28
C VAL A 97 0.49 -9.30 -0.31
N SER A 98 -0.54 -9.31 0.52
CA SER A 98 -1.92 -9.52 0.09
C SER A 98 -2.57 -8.16 -0.16
N LEU A 99 -3.07 -7.93 -1.36
CA LEU A 99 -3.65 -6.65 -1.76
C LEU A 99 -5.13 -6.78 -2.05
N PHE A 100 -5.91 -5.85 -1.53
CA PHE A 100 -7.36 -5.80 -1.68
C PHE A 100 -7.79 -4.55 -2.42
N LEU A 101 -8.89 -4.64 -3.14
CA LEU A 101 -9.55 -3.47 -3.68
C LEU A 101 -10.46 -2.92 -2.59
N VAL A 102 -10.28 -1.65 -2.25
CA VAL A 102 -10.95 -1.01 -1.13
C VAL A 102 -11.65 0.26 -1.61
N LYS A 103 -12.93 0.37 -1.34
CA LYS A 103 -13.70 1.55 -1.69
C LYS A 103 -13.71 2.52 -0.50
N TYR A 104 -13.37 3.77 -0.77
CA TYR A 104 -13.51 4.84 0.20
C TYR A 104 -14.87 5.54 -0.01
N LYS A 105 -15.68 5.53 1.04
CA LYS A 105 -17.05 6.08 1.01
C LYS A 105 -17.18 7.40 1.75
N GLY A 106 -16.09 7.88 2.33
CA GLY A 106 -16.10 9.13 3.10
C GLY A 106 -15.91 10.36 2.21
N LYS A 107 -15.84 11.50 2.86
CA LYS A 107 -15.69 12.80 2.17
C LYS A 107 -14.40 13.54 2.55
N SER A 108 -13.69 13.06 3.56
CA SER A 108 -12.45 13.69 4.00
C SER A 108 -11.30 13.37 3.05
N GLU A 109 -10.38 14.32 2.90
CA GLU A 109 -9.15 14.07 2.16
C GLU A 109 -8.14 13.35 3.04
N PRO A 110 -7.23 12.55 2.46
CA PRO A 110 -6.19 11.88 3.22
C PRO A 110 -5.29 12.84 3.98
N ARG A 111 -4.76 12.36 5.11
CA ARG A 111 -3.76 13.07 5.91
C ARG A 111 -2.66 12.08 6.25
N PRO A 112 -1.71 11.86 5.32
CA PRO A 112 -0.61 10.93 5.58
C PRO A 112 0.18 11.35 6.81
N ARG A 113 0.56 10.37 7.62
CA ARG A 113 1.28 10.64 8.87
C ARG A 113 2.76 10.81 8.58
N ARG A 114 3.38 11.80 9.24
CA ARG A 114 4.84 12.01 9.15
C ARG A 114 5.61 10.80 9.65
N GLU A 115 5.09 10.12 10.68
CA GLU A 115 5.72 8.93 11.26
C GLU A 115 5.86 7.80 10.26
N GLU A 116 5.00 7.77 9.24
CA GLU A 116 5.00 6.75 8.21
C GLU A 116 5.91 7.10 7.02
N ARG A 117 6.66 8.20 7.09
CA ARG A 117 7.58 8.68 6.04
C ARG A 117 6.92 9.16 4.75
N PHE A 118 5.61 9.27 4.72
CA PHE A 118 4.92 9.78 3.54
C PHE A 118 4.95 11.30 3.55
N VAL A 119 5.32 11.89 2.42
CA VAL A 119 5.40 13.35 2.29
C VAL A 119 4.11 13.93 1.76
N TRP A 120 3.33 13.14 0.99
CA TRP A 120 2.06 13.57 0.47
C TRP A 120 1.24 12.41 -0.10
N TYR A 121 0.16 12.72 -0.78
CA TYR A 121 -0.69 11.77 -1.48
C TYR A 121 -1.18 12.37 -2.78
N LYS A 122 -1.71 11.53 -3.67
CA LYS A 122 -2.37 11.99 -4.88
C LYS A 122 -3.45 10.99 -5.28
N TRP A 123 -4.57 11.51 -5.76
CA TRP A 123 -5.61 10.72 -6.40
C TRP A 123 -5.33 10.67 -7.89
N PHE A 124 -5.22 9.47 -8.43
CA PHE A 124 -4.92 9.24 -9.85
C PHE A 124 -6.13 8.65 -10.55
N THR A 125 -6.35 9.05 -11.80
CA THR A 125 -7.24 8.29 -12.67
C THR A 125 -6.52 6.98 -13.04
N PRO A 126 -7.25 5.92 -13.46
CA PRO A 126 -6.59 4.69 -13.91
C PRO A 126 -5.60 4.92 -15.06
N ASP A 127 -5.90 5.84 -15.96
CA ASP A 127 -4.98 6.15 -17.05
C ASP A 127 -3.70 6.83 -16.59
N GLU A 128 -3.81 7.73 -15.62
CA GLU A 128 -2.63 8.39 -15.04
C GLU A 128 -1.69 7.39 -14.38
N LEU A 129 -2.23 6.36 -13.72
CA LEU A 129 -1.41 5.35 -13.04
C LEU A 129 -0.46 4.63 -13.99
N LYS A 130 -0.86 4.44 -15.24
CA LYS A 130 -0.04 3.74 -16.24
C LYS A 130 1.25 4.49 -16.57
N ASN A 131 1.29 5.79 -16.30
CA ASN A 131 2.42 6.65 -16.63
C ASN A 131 3.29 7.01 -15.41
N VAL A 132 3.00 6.41 -14.25
CA VAL A 132 3.70 6.71 -13.01
C VAL A 132 4.70 5.61 -12.71
N PHE A 133 5.90 5.98 -12.22
CA PHE A 133 6.87 5.02 -11.74
C PHE A 133 6.37 4.45 -10.40
N LEU A 134 6.09 3.14 -10.38
CA LEU A 134 5.49 2.47 -9.24
C LEU A 134 6.44 1.45 -8.62
N LYS A 135 6.25 1.18 -7.34
CA LYS A 135 6.93 0.09 -6.63
C LYS A 135 6.46 -1.26 -7.20
N PRO A 136 7.30 -2.31 -7.14
CA PRO A 136 6.93 -3.63 -7.69
C PRO A 136 5.64 -4.20 -7.14
N ASP A 137 5.29 -3.89 -5.87
CA ASP A 137 4.05 -4.37 -5.26
C ASP A 137 2.78 -3.74 -5.84
N VAL A 138 2.93 -2.71 -6.68
CA VAL A 138 1.81 -2.09 -7.39
C VAL A 138 1.73 -2.57 -8.83
N VAL A 139 2.87 -2.86 -9.44
CA VAL A 139 2.95 -3.29 -10.84
C VAL A 139 2.04 -4.49 -11.10
N GLY A 140 1.96 -5.43 -10.18
CA GLY A 140 1.11 -6.60 -10.32
C GLY A 140 -0.37 -6.29 -10.51
N PHE A 141 -0.83 -5.10 -10.13
CA PHE A 141 -2.21 -4.69 -10.36
C PHE A 141 -2.45 -4.23 -11.80
N LEU A 142 -1.41 -3.70 -12.43
CA LEU A 142 -1.52 -3.12 -13.76
C LEU A 142 -1.36 -4.15 -14.86
N GLU A 143 -0.78 -5.28 -14.52
CA GLU A 143 -0.62 -6.41 -15.42
C GLU A 143 -1.84 -7.33 -15.41
#